data_47d03836b9c766840ba194870f4825c0
#
_entry.id   47d03836b9c766840ba194870f4825c0
#
_cell.length_a   1.000
_cell.length_b   1.000
_cell.length_c   1.000
_cell.angle_alpha   90.00
_cell.angle_beta   90.00
_cell.angle_gamma   90.00
#
_symmetry.space_group_name_H-M   'P 1'
#
loop_
_entity.id
_entity.type
_entity.pdbx_description
1 polymer ?
#
loop_
_entity_poly.entity_id
_entity_poly.type
_entity_poly.pdbx_seq_one_letter_code
_entity_poly.pdbx_strand_id
1 'polypeptide(L)'
;RNNPGGELTGIVNTLDFLLPEGPIVHIVDKNGEEQKTYTSDADCIDIPMAVLVNGNTASAAELFTSALQDYKKAVIVGSRTYGKGTVQSIITLPDGSGLSLSTSMYNPPFSENYEGKGITPDLTVELNEEAAAMNLYKLPDNMDNQLLAAINALN
;
A
#
# COMPACT_ATOMS: atom_id res chain seq x y z
N ARG A 1 -3.51 6.24 -6.11
CA ARG A 1 -3.05 7.56 -5.64
C ARG A 1 -4.07 8.18 -4.71
N ASN A 2 -3.65 9.03 -3.76
CA ASN A 2 -4.49 9.70 -2.77
C ASN A 2 -5.35 8.75 -1.91
N ASN A 3 -4.92 7.52 -1.71
CA ASN A 3 -5.59 6.56 -0.84
C ASN A 3 -4.90 6.56 0.55
N PRO A 4 -5.53 7.09 1.60
CA PRO A 4 -4.91 7.16 2.93
C PRO A 4 -4.90 5.82 3.68
N GLY A 5 -5.38 4.75 3.05
CA GLY A 5 -5.54 3.44 3.67
C GLY A 5 -6.94 3.20 4.19
N GLY A 6 -7.05 2.28 5.14
CA GLY A 6 -8.33 1.83 5.71
C GLY A 6 -8.13 0.62 6.63
N GLU A 7 -9.08 -0.29 6.62
CA GLU A 7 -9.04 -1.49 7.47
C GLU A 7 -8.08 -2.56 6.93
N LEU A 8 -7.30 -3.14 7.85
CA LEU A 8 -6.38 -4.23 7.55
C LEU A 8 -7.09 -5.44 6.94
N THR A 9 -8.24 -5.84 7.51
CA THR A 9 -8.98 -7.02 7.05
C THR A 9 -9.43 -6.89 5.60
N GLY A 10 -9.91 -5.70 5.21
CA GLY A 10 -10.32 -5.44 3.83
C GLY A 10 -9.17 -5.57 2.83
N ILE A 11 -7.99 -5.07 3.21
CA ILE A 11 -6.78 -5.17 2.36
C ILE A 11 -6.27 -6.61 2.30
N VAL A 12 -6.22 -7.33 3.43
CA VAL A 12 -5.81 -8.73 3.46
C VAL A 12 -6.71 -9.57 2.56
N ASN A 13 -8.03 -9.45 2.69
CA ASN A 13 -8.97 -10.18 1.84
C ASN A 13 -8.83 -9.85 0.36
N THR A 14 -8.50 -8.59 0.02
CA THR A 14 -8.27 -8.20 -1.38
C THR A 14 -6.95 -8.80 -1.91
N LEU A 15 -5.90 -8.77 -1.11
CA LEU A 15 -4.60 -9.31 -1.49
C LEU A 15 -4.62 -10.84 -1.64
N ASP A 16 -5.46 -11.53 -0.87
CA ASP A 16 -5.67 -12.98 -0.98
C ASP A 16 -6.09 -13.39 -2.40
N PHE A 17 -6.94 -12.60 -3.06
CA PHE A 17 -7.31 -12.82 -4.47
C PHE A 17 -6.21 -12.48 -5.49
N LEU A 18 -5.20 -11.71 -5.10
CA LEU A 18 -4.20 -11.18 -6.04
C LEU A 18 -2.83 -11.84 -5.89
N LEU A 19 -2.53 -12.42 -4.73
CA LEU A 19 -1.23 -13.00 -4.40
C LEU A 19 -1.27 -14.54 -4.48
N PRO A 20 -0.19 -15.18 -4.90
CA PRO A 20 -0.07 -16.63 -4.75
C PRO A 20 0.00 -17.01 -3.28
N GLU A 21 -0.09 -18.30 -2.97
CA GLU A 21 0.07 -18.81 -1.61
C GLU A 21 1.33 -18.27 -0.93
N GLY A 22 1.15 -17.68 0.25
CA GLY A 22 2.25 -17.15 1.04
C GLY A 22 1.87 -16.02 2.00
N PRO A 23 2.85 -15.36 2.64
CA PRO A 23 2.58 -14.28 3.59
C PRO A 23 2.08 -13.02 2.87
N ILE A 24 1.09 -12.35 3.47
CA ILE A 24 0.58 -11.04 3.05
C ILE A 24 1.21 -9.93 3.89
N VAL A 25 1.24 -10.13 5.21
CA VAL A 25 1.76 -9.15 6.17
C VAL A 25 2.11 -9.83 7.48
N HIS A 26 3.22 -9.41 8.07
CA HIS A 26 3.63 -9.79 9.42
C HIS A 26 3.33 -8.63 10.37
N ILE A 27 2.54 -8.88 11.41
CA ILE A 27 2.32 -7.93 12.49
C ILE A 27 3.38 -8.18 13.55
N VAL A 28 4.24 -7.21 13.78
CA VAL A 28 5.31 -7.31 14.78
C VAL A 28 5.13 -6.26 15.86
N ASP A 29 5.51 -6.60 17.09
CA ASP A 29 5.49 -5.66 18.21
C ASP A 29 6.69 -4.70 18.20
N LYS A 30 6.77 -3.84 19.19
CA LYS A 30 7.88 -2.88 19.36
C LYS A 30 9.26 -3.51 19.56
N ASN A 31 9.32 -4.80 19.93
CA ASN A 31 10.57 -5.54 20.11
C ASN A 31 10.98 -6.30 18.85
N GLY A 32 10.15 -6.26 17.80
CA GLY A 32 10.33 -7.02 16.57
C GLY A 32 9.82 -8.47 16.66
N GLU A 33 9.07 -8.81 17.73
CA GLU A 33 8.48 -10.15 17.88
C GLU A 33 7.20 -10.25 17.05
N GLU A 34 7.13 -11.30 16.22
CA GLU A 34 5.96 -11.56 15.38
C GLU A 34 4.76 -11.94 16.24
N GLN A 35 3.67 -11.21 16.12
CA GLN A 35 2.41 -11.44 16.82
C GLN A 35 1.41 -12.21 15.96
N LYS A 36 1.42 -11.94 14.65
CA LYS A 36 0.52 -12.57 13.69
C LYS A 36 1.05 -12.41 12.28
N THR A 37 0.87 -13.45 11.48
CA THR A 37 1.03 -13.39 10.02
C THR A 37 -0.30 -13.68 9.34
N TYR A 38 -0.69 -12.85 8.38
CA TYR A 38 -1.78 -13.12 7.46
C TYR A 38 -1.20 -13.72 6.19
N THR A 39 -1.89 -14.70 5.63
CA THR A 39 -1.44 -15.43 4.43
C THR A 39 -2.53 -15.45 3.37
N SER A 40 -2.12 -15.53 2.11
CA SER A 40 -2.97 -15.86 0.97
C SER A 40 -2.96 -17.37 0.71
N ASP A 41 -4.00 -17.85 0.07
CA ASP A 41 -4.06 -19.22 -0.45
C ASP A 41 -3.57 -19.31 -1.91
N ALA A 42 -3.76 -20.45 -2.57
CA ALA A 42 -3.29 -20.67 -3.94
C ALA A 42 -4.24 -20.12 -5.02
N ASP A 43 -5.46 -19.71 -4.64
CA ASP A 43 -6.50 -19.27 -5.58
C ASP A 43 -6.34 -17.77 -5.91
N CYS A 44 -5.42 -17.43 -6.80
CA CYS A 44 -5.16 -16.04 -7.17
C CYS A 44 -5.45 -15.74 -8.64
N ILE A 45 -5.80 -14.46 -8.90
CA ILE A 45 -5.96 -13.94 -10.26
C ILE A 45 -4.58 -13.70 -10.87
N ASP A 46 -4.35 -14.24 -12.07
CA ASP A 46 -3.10 -14.04 -12.81
C ASP A 46 -3.32 -13.15 -14.04
N ILE A 47 -3.33 -11.84 -13.78
CA ILE A 47 -3.45 -10.79 -14.80
C ILE A 47 -2.31 -9.77 -14.64
N PRO A 48 -1.84 -9.13 -15.73
CA PRO A 48 -0.90 -8.00 -15.62
C PRO A 48 -1.52 -6.84 -14.85
N MET A 49 -0.80 -6.30 -13.88
CA MET A 49 -1.29 -5.21 -13.02
C MET A 49 -0.27 -4.09 -12.91
N ALA A 50 -0.78 -2.86 -12.79
CA ALA A 50 0.01 -1.71 -12.37
C ALA A 50 -0.72 -0.97 -11.24
N VAL A 51 0.04 -0.48 -10.25
CA VAL A 51 -0.48 0.27 -9.11
C VAL A 51 0.06 1.69 -9.16
N LEU A 52 -0.85 2.66 -9.22
CA LEU A 52 -0.50 4.07 -9.18
C LEU A 52 -0.44 4.57 -7.74
N VAL A 53 0.67 5.14 -7.35
CA VAL A 53 0.93 5.64 -5.98
C VAL A 53 1.42 7.08 -5.97
N ASN A 54 1.26 7.76 -4.83
CA ASN A 54 1.83 9.08 -4.59
C ASN A 54 2.04 9.33 -3.08
N GLY A 55 2.56 10.49 -2.71
CA GLY A 55 2.83 10.88 -1.33
C GLY A 55 1.61 10.89 -0.38
N ASN A 56 0.39 10.80 -0.91
CA ASN A 56 -0.85 10.66 -0.14
C ASN A 56 -1.36 9.20 -0.08
N THR A 57 -0.62 8.26 -0.68
CA THR A 57 -0.86 6.81 -0.52
C THR A 57 -0.26 6.40 0.82
N ALA A 58 -1.08 5.93 1.77
CA ALA A 58 -0.64 5.70 3.15
C ALA A 58 -1.24 4.44 3.79
N SER A 59 -0.56 3.91 4.84
CA SER A 59 -1.08 2.87 5.74
C SER A 59 -1.47 1.59 4.97
N ALA A 60 -2.72 1.10 5.11
CA ALA A 60 -3.20 -0.10 4.43
C ALA A 60 -3.03 -0.05 2.90
N ALA A 61 -3.06 1.13 2.27
CA ALA A 61 -2.76 1.28 0.85
C ALA A 61 -1.27 1.07 0.54
N GLU A 62 -0.38 1.35 1.50
CA GLU A 62 1.04 1.02 1.37
C GLU A 62 1.27 -0.48 1.57
N LEU A 63 0.54 -1.12 2.50
CA LEU A 63 0.58 -2.58 2.64
C LEU A 63 0.17 -3.26 1.34
N PHE A 64 -0.94 -2.81 0.71
CA PHE A 64 -1.36 -3.30 -0.60
C PHE A 64 -0.25 -3.16 -1.65
N THR A 65 0.37 -1.98 -1.69
CA THR A 65 1.44 -1.67 -2.64
C THR A 65 2.67 -2.55 -2.42
N SER A 66 3.16 -2.63 -1.16
CA SER A 66 4.37 -3.39 -0.83
C SER A 66 4.20 -4.89 -1.07
N ALA A 67 3.04 -5.45 -0.74
CA ALA A 67 2.77 -6.86 -0.98
C ALA A 67 2.78 -7.21 -2.47
N LEU A 68 2.12 -6.41 -3.32
CA LEU A 68 2.16 -6.61 -4.77
C LEU A 68 3.55 -6.39 -5.37
N GLN A 69 4.33 -5.45 -4.84
CA GLN A 69 5.71 -5.21 -5.24
C GLN A 69 6.62 -6.37 -4.87
N ASP A 70 6.55 -6.86 -3.64
CA ASP A 70 7.35 -7.97 -3.13
C ASP A 70 7.14 -9.26 -3.92
N TYR A 71 5.89 -9.55 -4.28
CA TYR A 71 5.54 -10.69 -5.13
C TYR A 71 5.76 -10.44 -6.62
N LYS A 72 6.11 -9.23 -7.03
CA LYS A 72 6.22 -8.81 -8.44
C LYS A 72 4.93 -9.05 -9.24
N LYS A 73 3.79 -8.94 -8.57
CA LYS A 73 2.46 -9.12 -9.19
C LYS A 73 1.95 -7.85 -9.87
N ALA A 74 2.53 -6.68 -9.53
CA ALA A 74 2.19 -5.43 -10.17
C ALA A 74 3.43 -4.56 -10.35
N VAL A 75 3.43 -3.72 -11.38
CA VAL A 75 4.40 -2.63 -11.53
C VAL A 75 3.91 -1.42 -10.76
N ILE A 76 4.70 -0.94 -9.81
CA ILE A 76 4.36 0.23 -9.00
C ILE A 76 4.84 1.50 -9.70
N VAL A 77 3.92 2.42 -10.00
CA VAL A 77 4.19 3.62 -10.80
C VAL A 77 3.74 4.88 -10.05
N GLY A 78 4.53 5.93 -10.11
CA GLY A 78 4.19 7.22 -9.52
C GLY A 78 5.30 7.82 -8.67
N SER A 79 4.97 8.47 -7.57
CA SER A 79 5.93 9.02 -6.63
C SER A 79 5.93 8.26 -5.29
N ARG A 80 6.99 8.46 -4.50
CA ARG A 80 7.16 7.80 -3.20
C ARG A 80 5.92 7.97 -2.32
N THR A 81 5.52 6.90 -1.62
CA THR A 81 4.37 6.89 -0.72
C THR A 81 4.66 7.59 0.62
N TYR A 82 3.65 7.72 1.46
CA TYR A 82 3.71 8.49 2.71
C TYR A 82 4.69 7.91 3.75
N GLY A 83 4.68 6.62 3.96
CA GLY A 83 5.52 5.96 4.97
C GLY A 83 4.84 5.79 6.32
N LYS A 84 3.61 5.23 6.35
CA LYS A 84 2.92 4.85 7.59
C LYS A 84 2.84 3.33 7.72
N GLY A 85 3.86 2.73 8.32
CA GLY A 85 3.99 1.29 8.53
C GLY A 85 3.57 0.80 9.91
N THR A 86 2.83 1.62 10.70
CA THR A 86 2.41 1.30 12.07
C THR A 86 0.93 0.92 12.16
N VAL A 87 0.64 -0.04 13.06
CA VAL A 87 -0.72 -0.42 13.48
C VAL A 87 -1.17 0.48 14.64
N GLN A 88 -2.35 1.07 14.53
CA GLN A 88 -2.97 1.84 15.60
C GLN A 88 -4.07 1.03 16.28
N SER A 89 -3.98 0.92 17.60
CA SER A 89 -5.02 0.36 18.46
C SER A 89 -5.82 1.47 19.12
N ILE A 90 -7.14 1.36 19.08
CA ILE A 90 -8.03 2.28 19.79
C ILE A 90 -8.46 1.62 21.09
N ILE A 91 -8.16 2.25 22.20
CA ILE A 91 -8.51 1.80 23.55
C ILE A 91 -9.58 2.72 24.10
N THR A 92 -10.77 2.18 24.39
CA THR A 92 -11.83 2.93 25.04
C THR A 92 -11.53 3.02 26.54
N LEU A 93 -11.53 4.22 27.09
CA LEU A 93 -11.30 4.48 28.51
C LEU A 93 -12.62 4.41 29.30
N PRO A 94 -12.55 4.24 30.67
CA PRO A 94 -13.76 4.09 31.49
C PRO A 94 -14.73 5.29 31.47
N ASP A 95 -14.25 6.47 31.13
CA ASP A 95 -15.05 7.70 30.97
C ASP A 95 -15.69 7.86 29.58
N GLY A 96 -15.50 6.87 28.67
CA GLY A 96 -16.00 6.87 27.30
C GLY A 96 -15.09 7.59 26.30
N SER A 97 -13.98 8.18 26.75
CA SER A 97 -12.96 8.73 25.85
C SER A 97 -12.15 7.62 25.17
N GLY A 98 -11.45 7.95 24.08
CA GLY A 98 -10.62 7.00 23.33
C GLY A 98 -9.14 7.40 23.34
N LEU A 99 -8.27 6.41 23.45
CA LEU A 99 -6.83 6.55 23.28
C LEU A 99 -6.39 5.78 22.03
N SER A 100 -5.75 6.46 21.08
CA SER A 100 -5.14 5.83 19.90
C SER A 100 -3.64 5.70 20.11
N LEU A 101 -3.13 4.48 20.04
CA LEU A 101 -1.71 4.16 20.22
C LEU A 101 -1.18 3.35 19.04
N SER A 102 0.02 3.66 18.57
CA SER A 102 0.79 2.78 17.69
C SER A 102 1.36 1.65 18.54
N THR A 103 0.86 0.43 18.35
CA THR A 103 1.20 -0.75 19.18
C THR A 103 2.05 -1.76 18.46
N SER A 104 2.02 -1.78 17.12
CA SER A 104 2.70 -2.77 16.30
C SER A 104 3.09 -2.15 14.95
N MET A 105 3.81 -2.91 14.15
CA MET A 105 4.20 -2.53 12.79
C MET A 105 3.63 -3.51 11.77
N TYR A 106 3.35 -3.02 10.58
CA TYR A 106 3.06 -3.84 9.39
C TYR A 106 4.35 -4.11 8.65
N ASN A 107 4.88 -5.31 8.73
CA ASN A 107 6.00 -5.70 7.87
C ASN A 107 5.47 -6.34 6.59
N PRO A 108 5.96 -5.88 5.42
CA PRO A 108 5.66 -6.50 4.13
C PRO A 108 6.05 -7.98 4.10
N PRO A 109 5.58 -8.73 3.07
CA PRO A 109 5.90 -10.15 2.94
C PRO A 109 7.39 -10.47 2.99
N PHE A 110 8.21 -9.71 2.30
CA PHE A 110 9.65 -10.02 2.11
C PHE A 110 10.57 -8.81 2.28
N SER A 111 10.06 -7.59 2.13
CA SER A 111 10.85 -6.37 2.26
C SER A 111 10.82 -5.79 3.67
N GLU A 112 11.66 -4.78 3.93
CA GLU A 112 11.67 -4.06 5.20
C GLU A 112 10.43 -3.19 5.38
N ASN A 113 10.11 -2.90 6.64
CA ASN A 113 9.06 -1.95 6.98
C ASN A 113 9.34 -0.55 6.39
N TYR A 114 8.28 0.06 5.88
CA TYR A 114 8.32 1.36 5.19
C TYR A 114 8.04 2.56 6.11
N GLU A 115 7.92 2.38 7.44
CA GLU A 115 7.67 3.47 8.39
C GLU A 115 8.70 4.59 8.26
N GLY A 116 8.22 5.84 8.08
CA GLY A 116 9.04 7.03 7.90
C GLY A 116 9.83 7.11 6.59
N LYS A 117 9.83 6.04 5.77
CA LYS A 117 10.58 5.97 4.51
C LYS A 117 9.67 6.07 3.28
N GLY A 118 8.47 5.48 3.36
CA GLY A 118 7.59 5.25 2.22
C GLY A 118 8.12 4.18 1.26
N ILE A 119 7.26 3.76 0.34
CA ILE A 119 7.58 2.80 -0.71
C ILE A 119 8.06 3.56 -1.92
N THR A 120 9.21 3.15 -2.46
CA THR A 120 9.71 3.68 -3.73
C THR A 120 9.06 2.92 -4.88
N PRO A 121 8.41 3.60 -5.84
CA PRO A 121 7.85 2.94 -7.01
C PRO A 121 8.92 2.27 -7.88
N ASP A 122 8.54 1.23 -8.63
CA ASP A 122 9.41 0.60 -9.64
C ASP A 122 9.69 1.57 -10.78
N LEU A 123 8.68 2.35 -11.16
CA LEU A 123 8.79 3.44 -12.12
C LEU A 123 8.43 4.76 -11.44
N THR A 124 9.45 5.54 -11.08
CA THR A 124 9.24 6.89 -10.55
C THR A 124 8.84 7.83 -11.67
N VAL A 125 7.60 8.31 -11.62
CA VAL A 125 7.02 9.23 -12.59
C VAL A 125 6.30 10.34 -11.83
N GLU A 126 6.84 11.56 -11.85
CA GLU A 126 6.15 12.72 -11.29
C GLU A 126 5.07 13.21 -12.27
N LEU A 127 3.97 13.76 -11.74
CA LEU A 127 3.00 14.46 -12.60
C LEU A 127 3.69 15.66 -13.26
N ASN A 128 3.44 15.85 -14.55
CA ASN A 128 3.88 17.06 -15.22
C ASN A 128 3.14 18.29 -14.65
N GLU A 129 3.64 19.49 -14.91
CA GLU A 129 3.13 20.73 -14.31
C GLU A 129 1.64 20.94 -14.59
N GLU A 130 1.18 20.64 -15.80
CA GLU A 130 -0.21 20.80 -16.21
C GLU A 130 -1.13 19.82 -15.45
N ALA A 131 -0.77 18.55 -15.38
CA ALA A 131 -1.50 17.53 -14.64
C ALA A 131 -1.48 17.78 -13.12
N ALA A 132 -0.34 18.23 -12.58
CA ALA A 132 -0.20 18.55 -11.15
C ALA A 132 -1.05 19.73 -10.70
N ALA A 133 -1.36 20.67 -11.60
CA ALA A 133 -2.26 21.80 -11.32
C ALA A 133 -3.74 21.41 -11.29
N MET A 134 -4.09 20.20 -11.74
CA MET A 134 -5.46 19.73 -11.82
C MET A 134 -5.84 18.88 -10.60
N ASN A 135 -7.15 18.81 -10.34
CA ASN A 135 -7.66 17.81 -9.39
C ASN A 135 -7.51 16.41 -10.00
N LEU A 136 -6.79 15.53 -9.32
CA LEU A 136 -6.48 14.19 -9.80
C LEU A 136 -7.72 13.38 -10.22
N TYR A 137 -8.86 13.55 -9.51
CA TYR A 137 -10.11 12.84 -9.82
C TYR A 137 -10.85 13.38 -11.06
N LYS A 138 -10.37 14.51 -11.60
CA LYS A 138 -10.90 15.15 -12.81
C LYS A 138 -9.85 15.26 -13.92
N LEU A 139 -8.67 14.70 -13.69
CA LEU A 139 -7.59 14.70 -14.67
C LEU A 139 -7.98 13.76 -15.83
N PRO A 140 -8.01 14.24 -17.09
CA PRO A 140 -8.29 13.40 -18.24
C PRO A 140 -7.18 12.34 -18.42
N ASP A 141 -7.56 11.12 -18.80
CA ASP A 141 -6.62 9.99 -18.94
C ASP A 141 -5.45 10.30 -19.89
N ASN A 142 -5.72 11.02 -20.99
CA ASN A 142 -4.70 11.41 -21.96
C ASN A 142 -3.73 12.50 -21.48
N MET A 143 -4.01 13.15 -20.36
CA MET A 143 -3.15 14.14 -19.72
C MET A 143 -2.44 13.57 -18.49
N ASP A 144 -2.85 12.40 -18.01
CA ASP A 144 -2.27 11.72 -16.86
C ASP A 144 -1.03 10.92 -17.28
N ASN A 145 0.13 11.57 -17.24
CA ASN A 145 1.40 10.94 -17.62
C ASN A 145 1.80 9.77 -16.72
N GLN A 146 1.34 9.70 -15.46
CA GLN A 146 1.54 8.53 -14.59
C GLN A 146 0.67 7.36 -15.05
N LEU A 147 -0.61 7.59 -15.39
CA LEU A 147 -1.49 6.56 -15.93
C LEU A 147 -0.96 6.03 -17.27
N LEU A 148 -0.53 6.92 -18.16
CA LEU A 148 0.06 6.52 -19.45
C LEU A 148 1.33 5.68 -19.26
N ALA A 149 2.19 6.03 -18.31
CA ALA A 149 3.36 5.24 -17.97
C ALA A 149 2.98 3.85 -17.42
N ALA A 150 1.96 3.76 -16.58
CA ALA A 150 1.44 2.50 -16.07
C ALA A 150 0.88 1.59 -17.18
N ILE A 151 0.10 2.15 -18.10
CA ILE A 151 -0.41 1.41 -19.26
C ILE A 151 0.73 0.89 -20.14
N ASN A 152 1.74 1.73 -20.39
CA ASN A 152 2.91 1.33 -21.18
C ASN A 152 3.74 0.23 -20.51
N ALA A 153 3.75 0.17 -19.18
CA ALA A 153 4.47 -0.86 -18.42
C ALA A 153 3.79 -2.24 -18.47
N LEU A 154 2.53 -2.29 -18.90
CA LEU A 154 1.75 -3.53 -19.03
C LEU A 154 1.81 -4.14 -20.44
N ASN A 155 2.38 -3.42 -21.42
CA ASN A 155 2.55 -3.87 -22.81
C ASN A 155 3.97 -4.37 -23.06
#